data_131fc7cc2a9f48ad6ac07c7c7382a1b1
#
_entry.id   131fc7cc2a9f48ad6ac07c7c7382a1b1
#
_cell.length_a   1.000
_cell.length_b   1.000
_cell.length_c   1.000
_cell.angle_alpha   90.00
_cell.angle_beta   90.00
_cell.angle_gamma   90.00
#
_symmetry.space_group_name_H-M   'P 1'
#
loop_
_entity.id
_entity.type
_entity.pdbx_description
1 polymer ?
#
loop_
_entity_poly.entity_id
_entity_poly.type
_entity_poly.pdbx_seq_one_letter_code
_entity_poly.pdbx_strand_id
1 'polypeptide(L)'
;MQAQKTLASAIQIGDPVSVKKAIRTLKAFEGIVEEATEGELANAASKANRTGLLCCPHTGVALAVLEKLVSRGVIKKKDKVVVISTANGLKFTDFLFQCHTDKIPGVQSHYAFEAIELPAKYEDVRNAIREKIEV
;
A
#
# COMPACT_ATOMS: atom_id res chain seq x y z
N MET A 1 -15.65 -2.30 19.69
CA MET A 1 -15.89 -2.79 18.32
C MET A 1 -14.83 -3.82 17.98
N GLN A 2 -15.18 -4.94 17.37
CA GLN A 2 -14.18 -5.93 16.98
C GLN A 2 -13.59 -5.50 15.63
N ALA A 3 -12.26 -5.42 15.54
CA ALA A 3 -11.58 -5.09 14.28
C ALA A 3 -11.66 -6.29 13.32
N GLN A 4 -11.89 -6.01 12.05
CA GLN A 4 -11.84 -7.02 10.99
C GLN A 4 -10.40 -7.29 10.57
N LYS A 5 -10.15 -8.49 10.07
CA LYS A 5 -8.83 -8.87 9.54
C LYS A 5 -8.56 -8.10 8.24
N THR A 6 -7.34 -7.56 8.10
CA THR A 6 -6.90 -6.81 6.92
C THR A 6 -5.42 -7.04 6.64
N LEU A 7 -5.00 -6.90 5.39
CA LEU A 7 -3.58 -6.87 4.97
C LEU A 7 -2.81 -5.72 5.65
N ALA A 8 -3.50 -4.61 5.89
CA ALA A 8 -2.95 -3.47 6.63
C ALA A 8 -3.01 -3.70 8.16
N SER A 9 -2.34 -4.72 8.65
CA SER A 9 -2.46 -5.26 10.01
C SER A 9 -2.29 -4.24 11.14
N ALA A 10 -1.47 -3.22 10.97
CA ALA A 10 -1.23 -2.22 12.03
C ALA A 10 -2.41 -1.25 12.24
N ILE A 11 -3.39 -1.19 11.33
CA ILE A 11 -4.63 -0.44 11.54
C ILE A 11 -5.80 -1.31 12.05
N GLN A 12 -5.55 -2.58 12.31
CA GLN A 12 -6.53 -3.52 12.84
C GLN A 12 -6.74 -3.30 14.35
N ILE A 13 -7.35 -2.17 14.70
CA ILE A 13 -7.55 -1.73 16.08
C ILE A 13 -9.05 -1.52 16.33
N GLY A 14 -9.63 -2.34 17.21
CA GLY A 14 -11.07 -2.29 17.53
C GLY A 14 -11.48 -1.12 18.42
N ASP A 15 -10.57 -0.64 19.28
CA ASP A 15 -10.79 0.49 20.19
C ASP A 15 -9.57 1.43 20.18
N PRO A 16 -9.50 2.36 19.23
CA PRO A 16 -8.36 3.27 19.12
C PRO A 16 -8.32 4.27 20.28
N VAL A 17 -7.18 4.34 20.98
CA VAL A 17 -6.97 5.26 22.11
C VAL A 17 -7.26 6.72 21.76
N SER A 18 -6.95 7.15 20.55
CA SER A 18 -7.06 8.55 20.11
C SER A 18 -8.34 8.88 19.32
N VAL A 19 -9.38 8.02 19.36
CA VAL A 19 -10.58 8.22 18.54
C VAL A 19 -11.25 9.59 18.77
N LYS A 20 -11.36 10.03 20.03
CA LYS A 20 -11.95 11.34 20.35
C LYS A 20 -11.13 12.51 19.78
N LYS A 21 -9.80 12.39 19.81
CA LYS A 21 -8.90 13.40 19.22
C LYS A 21 -9.02 13.43 17.70
N ALA A 22 -9.07 12.27 17.06
CA ALA A 22 -9.26 12.15 15.62
C ALA A 22 -10.58 12.80 15.17
N ILE A 23 -11.69 12.49 15.82
CA ILE A 23 -13.00 13.08 15.51
C ILE A 23 -12.98 14.60 15.66
N ARG A 24 -12.36 15.12 16.72
CA ARG A 24 -12.24 16.57 16.95
C ARG A 24 -11.45 17.24 15.83
N THR A 25 -10.31 16.63 15.43
CA THR A 25 -9.46 17.15 14.36
C THR A 25 -10.18 17.13 13.01
N LEU A 26 -10.84 16.01 12.68
CA LEU A 26 -11.62 15.89 11.44
C LEU A 26 -12.70 16.97 11.35
N LYS A 27 -13.44 17.21 12.45
CA LYS A 27 -14.46 18.27 12.49
C LYS A 27 -13.86 19.68 12.35
N ALA A 28 -12.73 19.95 13.02
CA ALA A 28 -12.10 21.26 13.02
C ALA A 28 -11.50 21.63 11.65
N PHE A 29 -11.06 20.67 10.87
CA PHE A 29 -10.43 20.87 9.56
C PHE A 29 -11.31 20.40 8.38
N GLU A 30 -12.60 20.13 8.62
CA GLU A 30 -13.53 19.62 7.62
C GLU A 30 -12.98 18.40 6.86
N GLY A 31 -12.29 17.52 7.62
CA GLY A 31 -11.59 16.36 7.08
C GLY A 31 -12.55 15.30 6.53
N ILE A 32 -12.11 14.59 5.51
CA ILE A 32 -12.85 13.49 4.90
C ILE A 32 -12.33 12.17 5.46
N VAL A 33 -13.25 11.25 5.76
CA VAL A 33 -12.93 9.86 6.11
C VAL A 33 -13.30 8.98 4.93
N GLU A 34 -12.38 8.12 4.53
CA GLU A 34 -12.58 7.20 3.42
C GLU A 34 -11.91 5.86 3.75
N GLU A 35 -12.32 4.82 3.07
CA GLU A 35 -11.82 3.46 3.23
C GLU A 35 -11.32 2.88 1.89
N ALA A 36 -10.50 1.84 1.98
CA ALA A 36 -10.07 1.05 0.82
C ALA A 36 -10.34 -0.44 1.06
N THR A 37 -10.75 -1.14 0.02
CA THR A 37 -10.83 -2.60 0.01
C THR A 37 -9.42 -3.21 -0.04
N GLU A 38 -9.29 -4.50 0.29
CA GLU A 38 -8.02 -5.21 0.21
C GLU A 38 -7.43 -5.18 -1.22
N GLY A 39 -8.27 -5.29 -2.25
CA GLY A 39 -7.86 -5.18 -3.64
C GLY A 39 -7.34 -3.79 -4.01
N GLU A 40 -8.03 -2.74 -3.56
CA GLU A 40 -7.62 -1.36 -3.83
C GLU A 40 -6.28 -1.04 -3.15
N LEU A 41 -6.13 -1.38 -1.86
CA LEU A 41 -4.86 -1.12 -1.16
C LEU A 41 -3.68 -1.91 -1.75
N ALA A 42 -3.90 -3.17 -2.12
CA ALA A 42 -2.85 -4.01 -2.70
C ALA A 42 -2.40 -3.47 -4.07
N ASN A 43 -3.36 -3.12 -4.93
CA ASN A 43 -3.05 -2.57 -6.25
C ASN A 43 -2.42 -1.16 -6.18
N ALA A 44 -2.87 -0.30 -5.27
CA ALA A 44 -2.26 1.01 -5.07
C ALA A 44 -0.82 0.90 -4.56
N ALA A 45 -0.55 0.00 -3.60
CA ALA A 45 0.80 -0.28 -3.14
C ALA A 45 1.69 -0.84 -4.26
N SER A 46 1.20 -1.83 -5.01
CA SER A 46 1.95 -2.44 -6.12
C SER A 46 2.28 -1.43 -7.22
N LYS A 47 1.34 -0.56 -7.55
CA LYS A 47 1.55 0.54 -8.49
C LYS A 47 2.64 1.51 -8.03
N ALA A 48 2.62 1.89 -6.75
CA ALA A 48 3.64 2.74 -6.16
C ALA A 48 5.03 2.07 -6.15
N ASN A 49 5.10 0.77 -5.84
CA ASN A 49 6.34 0.01 -5.84
C ASN A 49 7.04 0.03 -7.21
N ARG A 50 6.29 0.06 -8.31
CA ARG A 50 6.84 0.18 -9.67
C ARG A 50 7.53 1.52 -9.96
N THR A 51 7.31 2.53 -9.14
CA THR A 51 8.00 3.82 -9.24
C THR A 51 9.25 3.92 -8.37
N GLY A 52 9.62 2.83 -7.68
CA GLY A 52 10.74 2.79 -6.73
C GLY A 52 10.32 3.16 -5.29
N LEU A 53 9.07 3.54 -5.06
CA LEU A 53 8.54 3.76 -3.72
C LEU A 53 8.10 2.43 -3.10
N LEU A 54 8.98 1.81 -2.33
CA LEU A 54 8.67 0.57 -1.62
C LEU A 54 7.81 0.86 -0.38
N CYS A 55 6.50 0.83 -0.54
CA CYS A 55 5.55 1.19 0.50
C CYS A 55 4.93 -0.01 1.22
N CYS A 56 4.49 0.22 2.45
CA CYS A 56 3.78 -0.78 3.25
C CYS A 56 2.28 -0.83 2.88
N PRO A 57 1.53 -1.87 3.30
CA PRO A 57 0.10 -1.97 3.02
C PRO A 57 -0.73 -0.80 3.57
N HIS A 58 -0.32 -0.19 4.69
CA HIS A 58 -0.99 0.99 5.25
C HIS A 58 -0.86 2.22 4.35
N THR A 59 0.30 2.40 3.71
CA THR A 59 0.49 3.42 2.66
C THR A 59 -0.37 3.08 1.45
N GLY A 60 -0.55 1.80 1.13
CA GLY A 60 -1.47 1.34 0.10
C GLY A 60 -2.90 1.81 0.34
N VAL A 61 -3.40 1.77 1.59
CA VAL A 61 -4.72 2.34 1.95
C VAL A 61 -4.78 3.83 1.62
N ALA A 62 -3.77 4.60 2.04
CA ALA A 62 -3.74 6.05 1.80
C ALA A 62 -3.69 6.40 0.31
N LEU A 63 -2.92 5.64 -0.49
CA LEU A 63 -2.83 5.83 -1.94
C LEU A 63 -4.13 5.44 -2.66
N ALA A 64 -4.78 4.35 -2.26
CA ALA A 64 -6.07 3.95 -2.80
C ALA A 64 -7.15 5.01 -2.53
N VAL A 65 -7.18 5.53 -1.31
CA VAL A 65 -8.07 6.64 -0.94
C VAL A 65 -7.78 7.89 -1.75
N LEU A 66 -6.52 8.23 -1.97
CA LEU A 66 -6.12 9.34 -2.85
C LEU A 66 -6.71 9.14 -4.26
N GLU A 67 -6.57 7.96 -4.87
CA GLU A 67 -7.13 7.67 -6.19
C GLU A 67 -8.67 7.82 -6.21
N LYS A 68 -9.37 7.37 -5.18
CA LYS A 68 -10.82 7.56 -5.02
C LYS A 68 -11.21 9.02 -4.97
N LEU A 69 -10.53 9.82 -4.16
CA LEU A 69 -10.84 11.24 -3.99
C LEU A 69 -10.54 12.06 -5.25
N VAL A 70 -9.49 11.69 -5.99
CA VAL A 70 -9.18 12.27 -7.31
C VAL A 70 -10.27 11.90 -8.33
N SER A 71 -10.67 10.63 -8.41
CA SER A 71 -11.69 10.16 -9.36
C SER A 71 -13.05 10.81 -9.13
N ARG A 72 -13.39 11.13 -7.87
CA ARG A 72 -14.62 11.85 -7.50
C ARG A 72 -14.52 13.38 -7.67
N GLY A 73 -13.36 13.90 -8.08
CA GLY A 73 -13.14 15.34 -8.24
C GLY A 73 -13.06 16.12 -6.92
N VAL A 74 -12.91 15.43 -5.79
CA VAL A 74 -12.67 16.06 -4.47
C VAL A 74 -11.29 16.68 -4.44
N ILE A 75 -10.28 15.93 -4.86
CA ILE A 75 -8.91 16.41 -5.08
C ILE A 75 -8.77 16.80 -6.54
N LYS A 76 -8.38 18.03 -6.78
CA LYS A 76 -8.30 18.64 -8.12
C LYS A 76 -6.85 18.64 -8.63
N LYS A 77 -6.69 18.73 -9.96
CA LYS A 77 -5.36 18.74 -10.62
C LYS A 77 -4.39 19.79 -10.10
N LYS A 78 -4.90 20.91 -9.56
CA LYS A 78 -4.07 22.02 -9.03
C LYS A 78 -3.74 21.87 -7.55
N ASP A 79 -4.32 20.89 -6.86
CA ASP A 79 -4.12 20.70 -5.44
C ASP A 79 -2.73 20.10 -5.18
N LYS A 80 -2.10 20.56 -4.10
CA LYS A 80 -0.86 19.97 -3.59
C LYS A 80 -1.23 18.95 -2.53
N VAL A 81 -0.91 17.68 -2.79
CA VAL A 81 -1.26 16.57 -1.91
C VAL A 81 -0.01 16.00 -1.27
N VAL A 82 -0.08 15.74 0.02
CA VAL A 82 0.94 15.01 0.77
C VAL A 82 0.34 13.72 1.27
N VAL A 83 0.97 12.59 0.94
CA VAL A 83 0.61 11.27 1.47
C VAL A 83 1.66 10.85 2.48
N ILE A 84 1.23 10.48 3.69
CA ILE A 84 2.14 10.01 4.73
C ILE A 84 2.38 8.51 4.54
N SER A 85 3.62 8.16 4.19
CA SER A 85 4.07 6.77 4.16
C SER A 85 4.62 6.40 5.54
N THR A 86 3.86 5.59 6.29
CA THR A 86 4.13 5.33 7.71
C THR A 86 5.23 4.30 7.95
N ALA A 87 5.50 3.41 6.97
CA ALA A 87 6.55 2.40 7.08
C ALA A 87 7.10 2.01 5.69
N ASN A 88 8.32 1.50 5.69
CA ASN A 88 8.91 0.90 4.50
C ASN A 88 8.35 -0.50 4.23
N GLY A 89 8.17 -0.84 2.97
CA GLY A 89 7.63 -2.13 2.53
C GLY A 89 8.47 -3.34 2.94
N LEU A 90 9.78 -3.18 3.17
CA LEU A 90 10.64 -4.26 3.65
C LEU A 90 10.24 -4.83 5.02
N LYS A 91 9.39 -4.13 5.77
CA LYS A 91 8.78 -4.68 7.00
C LYS A 91 7.60 -5.61 6.72
N PHE A 92 7.16 -5.71 5.48
CA PHE A 92 5.96 -6.43 5.04
C PHE A 92 6.28 -7.28 3.80
N THR A 93 7.36 -8.05 3.86
CA THR A 93 7.88 -8.85 2.73
C THR A 93 6.87 -9.85 2.19
N ASP A 94 6.10 -10.50 3.08
CA ASP A 94 5.04 -11.43 2.68
C ASP A 94 3.95 -10.72 1.87
N PHE A 95 3.53 -9.53 2.30
CA PHE A 95 2.57 -8.71 1.55
C PHE A 95 3.12 -8.34 0.18
N LEU A 96 4.36 -7.86 0.10
CA LEU A 96 5.01 -7.54 -1.17
C LEU A 96 5.06 -8.74 -2.10
N PHE A 97 5.53 -9.88 -1.59
CA PHE A 97 5.61 -11.12 -2.37
C PHE A 97 4.24 -11.54 -2.88
N GLN A 98 3.22 -11.57 -2.03
CA GLN A 98 1.86 -11.96 -2.40
C GLN A 98 1.24 -11.01 -3.44
N CYS A 99 1.45 -9.70 -3.31
CA CYS A 99 0.98 -8.71 -4.29
C CYS A 99 1.58 -8.95 -5.68
N HIS A 100 2.88 -9.23 -5.73
CA HIS A 100 3.59 -9.32 -6.99
C HIS A 100 3.52 -10.72 -7.64
N THR A 101 3.12 -11.72 -6.88
CA THR A 101 2.90 -13.09 -7.40
C THR A 101 1.42 -13.46 -7.59
N ASP A 102 0.52 -12.47 -7.43
CA ASP A 102 -0.95 -12.67 -7.52
C ASP A 102 -1.48 -13.76 -6.57
N LYS A 103 -0.94 -13.79 -5.34
CA LYS A 103 -1.27 -14.81 -4.33
C LYS A 103 -2.14 -14.29 -3.17
N ILE A 104 -2.67 -13.06 -3.26
CA ILE A 104 -3.59 -12.55 -2.25
C ILE A 104 -4.98 -13.14 -2.51
N PRO A 105 -5.57 -13.91 -1.58
CA PRO A 105 -6.87 -14.51 -1.76
C PRO A 105 -7.96 -13.48 -2.05
N GLY A 106 -8.70 -13.68 -3.14
CA GLY A 106 -9.82 -12.80 -3.54
C GLY A 106 -9.41 -11.44 -4.09
N VAL A 107 -8.13 -11.20 -4.35
CA VAL A 107 -7.61 -9.97 -4.94
C VAL A 107 -6.97 -10.28 -6.29
N GLN A 108 -7.38 -9.59 -7.34
CA GLN A 108 -6.70 -9.60 -8.63
C GLN A 108 -5.60 -8.55 -8.63
N SER A 109 -4.34 -8.97 -8.83
CA SER A 109 -3.18 -8.08 -8.85
C SER A 109 -2.93 -7.53 -10.25
N HIS A 110 -3.29 -6.26 -10.48
CA HIS A 110 -3.12 -5.59 -11.78
C HIS A 110 -1.67 -5.17 -12.08
N TYR A 111 -0.83 -5.11 -11.05
CA TYR A 111 0.56 -4.64 -11.13
C TYR A 111 1.55 -5.71 -10.68
N ALA A 112 1.12 -6.99 -10.72
CA ALA A 112 2.00 -8.11 -10.45
C ALA A 112 3.17 -8.14 -11.44
N PHE A 113 4.30 -8.64 -10.99
CA PHE A 113 5.45 -8.95 -11.82
C PHE A 113 6.08 -10.26 -11.33
N GLU A 114 6.83 -10.90 -12.20
CA GLU A 114 7.48 -12.16 -11.86
C GLU A 114 8.50 -11.95 -10.73
N ALA A 115 8.26 -12.59 -9.59
CA ALA A 115 9.25 -12.68 -8.52
C ALA A 115 10.19 -13.85 -8.79
N ILE A 116 11.49 -13.60 -8.72
CA ILE A 116 12.51 -14.63 -8.93
C ILE A 116 12.96 -15.12 -7.55
N GLU A 117 12.77 -16.40 -7.29
CA GLU A 117 13.30 -17.05 -6.10
C GLU A 117 14.73 -17.54 -6.38
N LEU A 118 15.67 -17.10 -5.56
CA LEU A 118 17.09 -17.41 -5.72
C LEU A 118 17.68 -17.89 -4.40
N PRO A 119 18.72 -18.75 -4.44
CA PRO A 119 19.53 -19.01 -3.27
C PRO A 119 20.14 -17.71 -2.72
N ALA A 120 20.28 -17.61 -1.40
CA ALA A 120 20.90 -16.44 -0.74
C ALA A 120 22.43 -16.44 -0.96
N LYS A 121 22.87 -16.45 -2.23
CA LYS A 121 24.26 -16.40 -2.66
C LYS A 121 24.47 -15.14 -3.50
N TYR A 122 25.54 -14.41 -3.21
CA TYR A 122 25.86 -13.16 -3.91
C TYR A 122 25.92 -13.33 -5.44
N GLU A 123 26.58 -14.37 -5.93
CA GLU A 123 26.75 -14.59 -7.37
C GLU A 123 25.42 -14.84 -8.09
N ASP A 124 24.53 -15.62 -7.50
CA ASP A 124 23.23 -15.94 -8.08
C ASP A 124 22.35 -14.68 -8.17
N VAL A 125 22.32 -13.87 -7.12
CA VAL A 125 21.58 -12.61 -7.09
C VAL A 125 22.18 -11.59 -8.07
N ARG A 126 23.49 -11.44 -8.08
CA ARG A 126 24.19 -10.54 -9.01
C ARG A 126 23.91 -10.88 -10.46
N ASN A 127 23.98 -12.17 -10.82
CA ASN A 127 23.76 -12.62 -12.19
C ASN A 127 22.32 -12.40 -12.63
N ALA A 128 21.35 -12.75 -11.80
CA ALA A 128 19.93 -12.51 -12.07
C ALA A 128 19.60 -11.00 -12.26
N ILE A 129 20.24 -10.12 -11.48
CA ILE A 129 20.09 -8.66 -11.66
C ILE A 129 20.66 -8.22 -12.99
N ARG A 130 21.85 -8.70 -13.36
CA ARG A 130 22.51 -8.35 -14.63
C ARG A 130 21.68 -8.77 -15.83
N GLU A 131 21.17 -10.00 -15.85
CA GLU A 131 20.30 -10.49 -16.93
C GLU A 131 19.03 -9.64 -17.13
N LYS A 132 18.51 -8.98 -16.08
CA LYS A 132 17.32 -8.13 -16.18
C LYS A 132 17.63 -6.68 -16.57
N ILE A 133 18.87 -6.20 -16.37
CA ILE A 133 19.27 -4.81 -16.67
C ILE A 133 19.91 -4.69 -18.05
N GLU A 134 20.55 -5.74 -18.54
CA GLU A 134 21.26 -5.76 -19.83
C GLU A 134 20.34 -6.02 -21.05
N VAL A 135 19.02 -5.82 -20.91
CA VAL A 135 18.02 -5.97 -22.00
C VAL A 135 17.75 -4.64 -22.68
#